data_e09264f23d7bcd53bb58377cb3f82c9a
#
_entry.id   e09264f23d7bcd53bb58377cb3f82c9a
#
_cell.length_a   1.000
_cell.length_b   1.000
_cell.length_c   1.000
_cell.angle_alpha   90.00
_cell.angle_beta   90.00
_cell.angle_gamma   90.00
#
_symmetry.space_group_name_H-M   'P 1'
#
loop_
_entity.id
_entity.type
_entity.pdbx_description
1 polymer ?
#
loop_
_entity_poly.entity_id
_entity_poly.type
_entity_poly.pdbx_seq_one_letter_code
_entity_poly.pdbx_strand_id
1 'polypeptide(L)'
;GTVLSVHNYENKNHTNGPVDSTDKNIPSGLCARAKNASRPSELLVAPCFLPNIAAGPYWVIAVGEDSATGEYTWAAVSGGKPTEQFPDGCTTKEKGVNGSGLWIFTRDQNAKPADIDAAKKALKGLGYTTSRLKVVEQEGCKYDGALIKH
;
A
#
# COMPACT_ATOMS: atom_id res chain seq x y z
N GLY A 1 -20.12 4.70 7.38
CA GLY A 1 -18.82 4.06 7.65
C GLY A 1 -17.69 5.06 7.53
N THR A 2 -16.54 4.77 8.13
CA THR A 2 -15.36 5.64 8.05
C THR A 2 -14.84 5.69 6.61
N VAL A 3 -14.59 6.90 6.12
CA VAL A 3 -13.94 7.15 4.84
C VAL A 3 -12.58 7.77 5.15
N LEU A 4 -11.53 7.18 4.59
CA LEU A 4 -10.15 7.66 4.74
C LEU A 4 -9.71 8.35 3.44
N SER A 5 -9.10 9.50 3.54
CA SER A 5 -8.42 10.12 2.40
C SER A 5 -7.09 9.42 2.14
N VAL A 6 -6.79 9.17 0.88
CA VAL A 6 -5.54 8.53 0.46
C VAL A 6 -4.73 9.51 -0.38
N HIS A 7 -3.52 9.79 0.07
CA HIS A 7 -2.58 10.70 -0.58
C HIS A 7 -1.32 9.94 -0.95
N ASN A 8 -1.07 9.79 -2.25
CA ASN A 8 0.14 9.17 -2.76
C ASN A 8 0.96 10.21 -3.51
N TYR A 9 2.28 10.16 -3.36
CA TYR A 9 3.21 10.99 -4.11
C TYR A 9 4.51 10.22 -4.36
N GLU A 10 5.21 10.59 -5.41
CA GLU A 10 6.42 9.93 -5.87
C GLU A 10 7.39 10.89 -6.56
N ASN A 11 8.66 10.50 -6.64
CA ASN A 11 9.57 11.05 -7.65
C ASN A 11 9.46 10.19 -8.92
N LYS A 12 9.19 10.82 -10.05
CA LYS A 12 9.13 10.14 -11.34
C LYS A 12 10.53 9.88 -11.91
N ASN A 13 10.71 8.72 -12.52
CA ASN A 13 11.86 8.30 -13.29
C ASN A 13 13.14 8.01 -12.48
N HIS A 14 13.48 8.81 -11.49
CA HIS A 14 14.68 8.65 -10.68
C HIS A 14 14.55 9.40 -9.34
N THR A 15 15.46 9.11 -8.42
CA THR A 15 15.56 9.83 -7.13
C THR A 15 15.64 11.33 -7.37
N ASN A 16 14.77 12.09 -6.69
CA ASN A 16 14.64 13.53 -6.84
C ASN A 16 14.24 13.99 -8.26
N GLY A 17 13.66 13.12 -9.06
CA GLY A 17 12.98 13.46 -10.29
C GLY A 17 11.71 14.29 -10.03
N PRO A 18 10.97 14.65 -11.09
CA PRO A 18 9.74 15.42 -10.93
C PRO A 18 8.78 14.79 -9.94
N VAL A 19 8.28 15.59 -8.99
CA VAL A 19 7.32 15.14 -7.99
C VAL A 19 5.92 15.07 -8.60
N ASP A 20 5.28 13.93 -8.45
CA ASP A 20 3.87 13.72 -8.80
C ASP A 20 3.07 13.28 -7.59
N SER A 21 1.77 13.54 -7.61
CA SER A 21 0.87 13.14 -6.54
C SER A 21 -0.52 12.81 -7.08
N THR A 22 -1.23 11.92 -6.36
CA THR A 22 -2.62 11.58 -6.73
C THR A 22 -3.54 12.79 -6.67
N ASP A 23 -3.36 13.69 -5.72
CA ASP A 23 -4.19 14.90 -5.57
C ASP A 23 -4.04 15.90 -6.72
N LYS A 24 -2.90 15.87 -7.40
CA LYS A 24 -2.67 16.64 -8.63
C LYS A 24 -3.44 16.05 -9.80
N ASN A 25 -3.43 14.72 -9.91
CA ASN A 25 -3.98 13.98 -11.05
C ASN A 25 -5.46 13.64 -10.90
N ILE A 26 -5.94 13.53 -9.65
CA ILE A 26 -7.32 13.19 -9.30
C ILE A 26 -7.91 14.31 -8.44
N PRO A 27 -8.53 15.33 -9.04
CA PRO A 27 -9.02 16.50 -8.30
C PRO A 27 -10.01 16.20 -7.17
N SER A 28 -10.76 15.11 -7.28
CA SER A 28 -11.67 14.63 -6.23
C SER A 28 -10.97 13.94 -5.05
N GLY A 29 -9.64 13.68 -5.17
CA GLY A 29 -8.90 12.85 -4.25
C GLY A 29 -9.23 11.35 -4.38
N LEU A 30 -8.46 10.52 -3.67
CA LEU A 30 -8.75 9.10 -3.49
C LEU A 30 -9.37 8.87 -2.11
N CYS A 31 -10.35 7.98 -2.07
CA CYS A 31 -11.01 7.56 -0.85
C CYS A 31 -10.86 6.05 -0.64
N ALA A 32 -10.50 5.68 0.58
CA ALA A 32 -10.54 4.29 1.05
C ALA A 32 -11.76 4.10 1.96
N ARG A 33 -12.53 3.04 1.70
CA ARG A 33 -13.75 2.72 2.43
C ARG A 33 -13.74 1.26 2.82
N ALA A 34 -14.11 0.95 4.07
CA ALA A 34 -14.32 -0.44 4.48
C ALA A 34 -15.57 -0.98 3.78
N LYS A 35 -15.42 -2.10 3.07
CA LYS A 35 -16.54 -2.80 2.44
C LYS A 35 -17.50 -3.39 3.46
N ASN A 36 -16.94 -3.88 4.57
CA ASN A 36 -17.67 -4.55 5.64
C ASN A 36 -17.14 -4.08 6.99
N ALA A 37 -18.03 -3.62 7.87
CA ALA A 37 -17.67 -3.17 9.21
C ALA A 37 -17.01 -4.28 10.07
N SER A 38 -17.33 -5.54 9.82
CA SER A 38 -16.70 -6.69 10.52
C SER A 38 -15.30 -7.04 9.97
N ARG A 39 -14.90 -6.46 8.84
CA ARG A 39 -13.58 -6.63 8.22
C ARG A 39 -13.00 -5.28 7.80
N PRO A 40 -12.66 -4.42 8.78
CA PRO A 40 -12.27 -3.03 8.50
C PRO A 40 -10.94 -2.89 7.74
N SER A 41 -10.10 -3.93 7.74
CA SER A 41 -8.85 -3.96 6.99
C SER A 41 -9.01 -4.26 5.49
N GLU A 42 -10.19 -4.75 5.08
CA GLU A 42 -10.51 -4.96 3.67
C GLU A 42 -11.11 -3.68 3.07
N LEU A 43 -10.24 -2.79 2.65
CA LEU A 43 -10.63 -1.51 2.08
C LEU A 43 -10.87 -1.62 0.57
N LEU A 44 -11.69 -0.69 0.08
CA LEU A 44 -11.88 -0.39 -1.34
C LEU A 44 -11.39 1.02 -1.60
N VAL A 45 -10.54 1.20 -2.60
CA VAL A 45 -9.95 2.49 -2.97
C VAL A 45 -10.39 2.89 -4.38
N ALA A 46 -10.89 4.10 -4.51
CA ALA A 46 -11.27 4.72 -5.79
C ALA A 46 -11.21 6.25 -5.68
N PRO A 47 -11.25 6.99 -6.81
CA PRO A 47 -11.60 8.40 -6.79
C PRO A 47 -12.88 8.64 -5.96
N CYS A 48 -12.86 9.66 -5.09
CA CYS A 48 -13.91 9.84 -4.07
C CYS A 48 -15.32 9.95 -4.62
N PHE A 49 -15.49 10.41 -5.86
CA PHE A 49 -16.79 10.52 -6.53
C PHE A 49 -17.33 9.19 -7.09
N LEU A 50 -16.48 8.15 -7.20
CA LEU A 50 -16.91 6.86 -7.73
C LEU A 50 -17.56 5.98 -6.67
N PRO A 51 -18.55 5.17 -7.08
CA PRO A 51 -19.17 4.20 -6.18
C PRO A 51 -18.24 3.02 -5.90
N ASN A 52 -18.48 2.31 -4.80
CA ASN A 52 -17.67 1.18 -4.37
C ASN A 52 -17.54 0.05 -5.40
N ILE A 53 -18.50 -0.11 -6.31
CA ILE A 53 -18.46 -1.12 -7.37
C ILE A 53 -17.31 -0.87 -8.37
N ALA A 54 -16.88 0.37 -8.51
CA ALA A 54 -15.76 0.76 -9.38
C ALA A 54 -14.42 0.83 -8.62
N ALA A 55 -14.42 0.52 -7.32
CA ALA A 55 -13.25 0.61 -6.48
C ALA A 55 -12.41 -0.66 -6.50
N GLY A 56 -11.09 -0.50 -6.41
CA GLY A 56 -10.15 -1.60 -6.29
C GLY A 56 -9.94 -2.04 -4.84
N PRO A 57 -9.71 -3.33 -4.60
CA PRO A 57 -9.39 -3.82 -3.27
C PRO A 57 -8.03 -3.30 -2.80
N TYR A 58 -7.97 -2.97 -1.51
CA TYR A 58 -6.78 -2.54 -0.80
C TYR A 58 -6.83 -3.15 0.59
N TRP A 59 -6.25 -4.34 0.75
CA TRP A 59 -6.36 -5.11 1.96
C TRP A 59 -5.10 -4.97 2.81
N VAL A 60 -5.23 -4.41 4.00
CA VAL A 60 -4.16 -4.43 5.00
C VAL A 60 -4.16 -5.81 5.65
N ILE A 61 -3.20 -6.64 5.27
CA ILE A 61 -3.17 -8.07 5.66
C ILE A 61 -2.27 -8.37 6.83
N ALA A 62 -1.31 -7.50 7.13
CA ALA A 62 -0.48 -7.57 8.32
C ALA A 62 0.07 -6.18 8.66
N VAL A 63 0.35 -5.96 9.93
CA VAL A 63 1.00 -4.76 10.44
C VAL A 63 2.02 -5.14 11.52
N GLY A 64 3.05 -4.33 11.67
CA GLY A 64 3.97 -4.36 12.80
C GLY A 64 3.81 -3.13 13.65
N GLU A 65 3.84 -3.33 14.96
CA GLU A 65 3.62 -2.29 15.96
C GLU A 65 4.84 -2.15 16.85
N ASP A 66 5.23 -0.92 17.13
CA ASP A 66 6.23 -0.63 18.15
C ASP A 66 5.59 -0.82 19.53
N SER A 67 6.11 -1.75 20.32
CA SER A 67 5.54 -2.09 21.64
C SER A 67 5.64 -0.96 22.66
N ALA A 68 6.56 -0.02 22.47
CA ALA A 68 6.74 1.12 23.38
C ALA A 68 5.76 2.26 23.08
N THR A 69 5.41 2.48 21.82
CA THR A 69 4.57 3.61 21.39
C THR A 69 3.17 3.21 20.96
N GLY A 70 2.98 1.93 20.58
CA GLY A 70 1.73 1.45 19.97
C GLY A 70 1.53 1.92 18.52
N GLU A 71 2.55 2.53 17.92
CA GLU A 71 2.48 2.98 16.53
C GLU A 71 2.86 1.86 15.55
N TYR A 72 2.18 1.80 14.41
CA TYR A 72 2.56 0.89 13.34
C TYR A 72 3.86 1.35 12.70
N THR A 73 4.83 0.44 12.61
CA THR A 73 6.14 0.69 11.96
C THR A 73 6.17 0.21 10.53
N TRP A 74 5.39 -0.81 10.20
CA TRP A 74 5.22 -1.32 8.85
C TRP A 74 3.81 -1.88 8.62
N ALA A 75 3.44 -1.97 7.36
CA ALA A 75 2.20 -2.61 6.92
C ALA A 75 2.46 -3.43 5.65
N ALA A 76 1.84 -4.61 5.56
CA ALA A 76 1.74 -5.38 4.34
C ALA A 76 0.34 -5.21 3.75
N VAL A 77 0.29 -4.85 2.48
CA VAL A 77 -0.95 -4.55 1.77
C VAL A 77 -1.04 -5.39 0.50
N SER A 78 -2.19 -6.02 0.30
CA SER A 78 -2.51 -6.77 -0.90
C SER A 78 -3.60 -6.06 -1.71
N GLY A 79 -3.43 -6.01 -3.02
CA GLY A 79 -4.43 -5.50 -3.96
C GLY A 79 -5.65 -6.42 -4.14
N GLY A 80 -5.94 -7.25 -3.14
CA GLY A 80 -7.05 -8.17 -3.11
C GLY A 80 -6.60 -9.62 -2.95
N LYS A 81 -7.48 -10.55 -3.31
CA LYS A 81 -7.20 -11.99 -3.24
C LYS A 81 -6.02 -12.38 -4.14
N PRO A 82 -5.03 -13.14 -3.65
CA PRO A 82 -3.95 -13.68 -4.48
C PRO A 82 -4.53 -14.62 -5.55
N THR A 83 -4.07 -14.47 -6.79
CA THR A 83 -4.50 -15.27 -7.94
C THR A 83 -3.35 -15.97 -8.66
N GLU A 84 -2.12 -15.53 -8.43
CA GLU A 84 -0.92 -16.10 -9.04
C GLU A 84 -0.25 -17.09 -8.07
N GLN A 85 0.00 -18.31 -8.54
CA GLN A 85 0.59 -19.38 -7.73
C GLN A 85 2.05 -19.61 -8.10
N PHE A 86 2.89 -19.75 -7.09
CA PHE A 86 4.31 -20.06 -7.18
C PHE A 86 4.64 -21.24 -6.25
N PRO A 87 5.80 -21.91 -6.42
CA PRO A 87 6.17 -23.05 -5.57
C PRO A 87 6.22 -22.74 -4.07
N ASP A 88 6.54 -21.50 -3.70
CA ASP A 88 6.71 -21.04 -2.32
C ASP A 88 5.52 -20.21 -1.79
N GLY A 89 4.43 -20.11 -2.54
CA GLY A 89 3.24 -19.40 -2.12
C GLY A 89 2.48 -18.73 -3.26
N CYS A 90 1.48 -17.93 -2.90
CA CYS A 90 0.66 -17.20 -3.84
C CYS A 90 0.93 -15.70 -3.77
N THR A 91 0.56 -14.97 -4.81
CA THR A 91 0.57 -13.50 -4.80
C THR A 91 -0.53 -12.96 -5.71
N THR A 92 -0.74 -11.66 -5.65
CA THR A 92 -1.58 -10.93 -6.60
C THR A 92 -0.84 -10.71 -7.91
N LYS A 93 -1.57 -10.37 -8.97
CA LYS A 93 -0.98 -9.91 -10.24
C LYS A 93 -0.05 -8.73 -9.99
N GLU A 94 1.03 -8.65 -10.74
CA GLU A 94 1.98 -7.52 -10.63
C GLU A 94 1.38 -6.22 -11.17
N LYS A 95 0.56 -6.31 -12.22
CA LYS A 95 -0.06 -5.16 -12.89
C LYS A 95 -1.54 -5.39 -13.13
N GLY A 96 -2.29 -4.33 -13.06
CA GLY A 96 -3.73 -4.31 -13.33
C GLY A 96 -4.40 -3.13 -12.65
N VAL A 97 -5.58 -2.77 -13.12
CA VAL A 97 -6.36 -1.67 -12.55
C VAL A 97 -6.87 -2.05 -11.15
N ASN A 98 -7.34 -3.30 -11.00
CA ASN A 98 -7.84 -3.85 -9.75
C ASN A 98 -7.32 -5.28 -9.57
N GLY A 99 -7.19 -5.70 -8.32
CA GLY A 99 -6.77 -7.07 -8.00
C GLY A 99 -5.28 -7.32 -8.23
N SER A 100 -4.46 -6.28 -8.21
CA SER A 100 -3.02 -6.35 -8.42
C SER A 100 -2.25 -5.62 -7.33
N GLY A 101 -1.00 -6.00 -7.17
CA GLY A 101 -0.06 -5.38 -6.24
C GLY A 101 0.04 -6.07 -4.89
N LEU A 102 1.26 -6.13 -4.40
CA LEU A 102 1.63 -6.54 -3.06
C LEU A 102 2.71 -5.58 -2.58
N TRP A 103 2.49 -4.94 -1.44
CA TRP A 103 3.38 -3.90 -0.93
C TRP A 103 3.76 -4.17 0.52
N ILE A 104 4.99 -3.82 0.86
CA ILE A 104 5.43 -3.59 2.22
C ILE A 104 5.70 -2.09 2.35
N PHE A 105 4.93 -1.42 3.19
CA PHE A 105 5.13 -0.03 3.56
C PHE A 105 5.82 0.06 4.90
N THR A 106 6.74 0.99 5.04
CA THR A 106 7.37 1.33 6.32
C THR A 106 7.08 2.78 6.67
N ARG A 107 6.97 3.07 7.97
CA ARG A 107 6.76 4.44 8.42
C ARG A 107 8.01 5.29 8.17
N ASP A 108 9.18 4.72 8.41
CA ASP A 108 10.43 5.38 8.11
C ASP A 108 10.75 5.31 6.62
N GLN A 109 11.16 6.43 6.02
CA GLN A 109 11.62 6.50 4.63
C GLN A 109 12.81 5.56 4.40
N ASN A 110 13.74 5.49 5.34
CA ASN A 110 14.82 4.52 5.35
C ASN A 110 14.39 3.30 6.17
N ALA A 111 13.81 2.32 5.49
CA ALA A 111 13.26 1.14 6.12
C ALA A 111 14.30 0.39 6.96
N LYS A 112 13.95 0.09 8.21
CA LYS A 112 14.78 -0.77 9.05
C LYS A 112 14.76 -2.20 8.51
N PRO A 113 15.91 -2.87 8.33
CA PRO A 113 15.95 -4.26 7.87
C PRO A 113 15.06 -5.20 8.70
N ALA A 114 15.00 -5.00 10.02
CA ALA A 114 14.16 -5.79 10.92
C ALA A 114 12.67 -5.66 10.60
N ASP A 115 12.18 -4.48 10.21
CA ASP A 115 10.78 -4.25 9.83
C ASP A 115 10.45 -4.97 8.51
N ILE A 116 11.35 -4.90 7.53
CA ILE A 116 11.20 -5.61 6.25
C ILE A 116 11.20 -7.12 6.46
N ASP A 117 12.10 -7.65 7.28
CA ASP A 117 12.19 -9.08 7.59
C ASP A 117 10.93 -9.57 8.32
N ALA A 118 10.43 -8.79 9.29
CA ALA A 118 9.20 -9.09 10.00
C ALA A 118 7.98 -9.10 9.06
N ALA A 119 7.88 -8.12 8.17
CA ALA A 119 6.81 -8.05 7.17
C ALA A 119 6.86 -9.23 6.20
N LYS A 120 8.03 -9.60 5.70
CA LYS A 120 8.20 -10.79 4.84
C LYS A 120 7.84 -12.08 5.57
N LYS A 121 8.22 -12.20 6.83
CA LYS A 121 7.87 -13.37 7.67
C LYS A 121 6.35 -13.46 7.83
N ALA A 122 5.67 -12.35 8.10
CA ALA A 122 4.21 -12.31 8.23
C ALA A 122 3.53 -12.70 6.90
N LEU A 123 4.00 -12.18 5.77
CA LEU A 123 3.49 -12.54 4.44
C LEU A 123 3.64 -14.04 4.16
N LYS A 124 4.81 -14.62 4.41
CA LYS A 124 5.04 -16.06 4.26
C LYS A 124 4.12 -16.89 5.16
N GLY A 125 3.90 -16.45 6.39
CA GLY A 125 2.98 -17.08 7.34
C GLY A 125 1.53 -17.07 6.84
N LEU A 126 1.15 -16.11 6.01
CA LEU A 126 -0.16 -16.02 5.36
C LEU A 126 -0.24 -16.77 4.02
N GLY A 127 0.84 -17.42 3.59
CA GLY A 127 0.89 -18.18 2.34
C GLY A 127 1.28 -17.34 1.11
N TYR A 128 1.75 -16.10 1.30
CA TYR A 128 2.25 -15.28 0.21
C TYR A 128 3.69 -15.63 -0.14
N THR A 129 4.01 -15.63 -1.45
CA THR A 129 5.41 -15.58 -1.87
C THR A 129 5.94 -14.16 -1.72
N THR A 130 7.19 -14.02 -1.29
CA THR A 130 7.89 -12.74 -1.21
C THR A 130 8.94 -12.58 -2.32
N SER A 131 9.09 -13.60 -3.18
CA SER A 131 10.10 -13.64 -4.24
C SER A 131 9.90 -12.59 -5.34
N ARG A 132 8.69 -12.08 -5.46
CA ARG A 132 8.32 -11.05 -6.47
C ARG A 132 8.42 -9.62 -5.96
N LEU A 133 8.69 -9.43 -4.67
CA LEU A 133 8.86 -8.10 -4.08
C LEU A 133 10.14 -7.46 -4.59
N LYS A 134 10.04 -6.19 -4.96
CA LYS A 134 11.16 -5.36 -5.43
C LYS A 134 11.31 -4.17 -4.49
N VAL A 135 12.54 -3.80 -4.20
CA VAL A 135 12.81 -2.61 -3.40
C VAL A 135 12.48 -1.36 -4.22
N VAL A 136 11.71 -0.46 -3.62
CA VAL A 136 11.52 0.91 -4.13
C VAL A 136 12.57 1.79 -3.47
N GLU A 137 13.38 2.47 -4.27
CA GLU A 137 14.39 3.38 -3.76
C GLU A 137 13.74 4.58 -3.06
N GLN A 138 14.05 4.76 -1.79
CA GLN A 138 13.52 5.85 -0.96
C GLN A 138 14.64 6.71 -0.36
N GLU A 139 15.87 6.20 -0.34
CA GLU A 139 17.00 6.91 0.26
C GLU A 139 17.30 8.20 -0.52
N GLY A 140 17.35 9.31 0.21
CA GLY A 140 17.64 10.62 -0.37
C GLY A 140 16.50 11.24 -1.19
N CYS A 141 15.35 10.56 -1.32
CA CYS A 141 14.19 11.12 -2.03
C CYS A 141 13.61 12.33 -1.28
N LYS A 142 13.33 13.38 -2.03
CA LYS A 142 12.65 14.59 -1.57
C LYS A 142 11.36 14.77 -2.35
N TYR A 143 10.31 15.16 -1.63
CA TYR A 143 8.95 15.27 -2.18
C TYR A 143 8.41 16.68 -2.07
N ASP A 144 9.31 17.68 -2.07
CA ASP A 144 8.93 19.09 -2.05
C ASP A 144 8.05 19.42 -3.26
N GLY A 145 6.95 20.08 -3.02
CA GLY A 145 5.96 20.41 -4.06
C GLY A 145 4.92 19.32 -4.32
N ALA A 146 4.90 18.21 -3.54
CA ALA A 146 3.80 17.27 -3.56
C ALA A 146 2.50 18.00 -3.16
N LEU A 147 1.47 17.92 -4.02
CA LEU A 147 0.16 18.46 -3.70
C LEU A 147 -0.59 17.45 -2.83
N ILE A 148 -0.89 17.85 -1.60
CA ILE A 148 -1.73 17.11 -0.65
C ILE A 148 -2.91 18.00 -0.28
N LYS A 149 -4.12 17.55 -0.60
CA LYS A 149 -5.37 18.24 -0.24
C LYS A 149 -5.90 17.66 1.07
N HIS A 150 -6.23 18.53 1.99
CA HIS A 150 -6.82 18.17 3.30
C HIS A 150 -8.32 18.36 3.30
#